data_3a364b51de043e0a23740534ba4f8d39
#
_entry.id   3a364b51de043e0a23740534ba4f8d39
#
_cell.length_a   1.000
_cell.length_b   1.000
_cell.length_c   1.000
_cell.angle_alpha   90.00
_cell.angle_beta   90.00
_cell.angle_gamma   90.00
#
_symmetry.space_group_name_H-M   'P 1'
#
loop_
_entity.id
_entity.type
_entity.pdbx_description
1 polymer ?
#
loop_
_entity_poly.entity_id
_entity_poly.type
_entity_poly.pdbx_seq_one_letter_code
_entity_poly.pdbx_strand_id
1 'polypeptide(L)'
;MAFDFKKEYKEFYMPKNKPEIITVPKANYIAVRGKGDPNEVGGAYQQAISVLYAVAYTLKMSYKTDHKIEGFFEYVVPPLEGFWWQDGKDGIDYTDKASFNWISVIRLPEFITQKDFEWAVETATKKKKLDCSSAELMTIDEELCIQIMHLGPFDDEPATIALMDEYLDKNGYVNDITNTRLHHEIYLSDARRVVPEKWKTVIRHPIKKII
;
A
#
# COMPACT_ATOMS: atom_id res chain seq x y z
N MET A 1 0.25 -6.17 24.45
CA MET A 1 0.47 -4.99 23.56
C MET A 1 -0.01 -5.42 22.17
N ALA A 2 -0.79 -4.60 21.47
CA ALA A 2 -1.26 -4.97 20.13
C ALA A 2 -0.08 -5.11 19.16
N PHE A 3 -0.14 -6.10 18.27
CA PHE A 3 0.86 -6.31 17.22
C PHE A 3 0.88 -5.11 16.27
N ASP A 4 2.05 -4.53 16.03
CA ASP A 4 2.22 -3.37 15.14
C ASP A 4 3.14 -3.76 13.99
N PHE A 5 2.56 -3.93 12.80
CA PHE A 5 3.30 -4.35 11.60
C PHE A 5 4.53 -3.48 11.31
N LYS A 6 4.45 -2.18 11.55
CA LYS A 6 5.59 -1.28 11.35
C LYS A 6 6.76 -1.55 12.31
N LYS A 7 6.46 -2.07 13.51
CA LYS A 7 7.47 -2.37 14.52
C LYS A 7 8.05 -3.76 14.38
N GLU A 8 7.19 -4.71 14.00
CA GLU A 8 7.57 -6.12 13.86
C GLU A 8 8.30 -6.39 12.54
N TYR A 9 7.91 -5.69 11.46
CA TYR A 9 8.48 -5.82 10.11
C TYR A 9 9.18 -4.52 9.69
N LYS A 10 10.14 -4.07 10.50
CA LYS A 10 10.86 -2.80 10.26
C LYS A 10 11.57 -2.77 8.92
N GLU A 11 12.07 -3.90 8.48
CA GLU A 11 12.73 -4.07 7.19
C GLU A 11 11.81 -3.68 6.01
N PHE A 12 10.49 -3.85 6.14
CA PHE A 12 9.53 -3.51 5.08
C PHE A 12 8.92 -2.11 5.22
N TYR A 13 8.81 -1.60 6.46
CA TYR A 13 8.08 -0.37 6.75
C TYR A 13 8.97 0.81 7.20
N MET A 14 10.21 0.54 7.59
CA MET A 14 11.10 1.57 8.16
C MET A 14 12.50 1.50 7.54
N PRO A 15 12.61 1.44 6.19
CA PRO A 15 13.91 1.48 5.54
C PRO A 15 14.62 2.79 5.85
N LYS A 16 15.93 2.85 5.56
CA LYS A 16 16.69 4.10 5.63
C LYS A 16 16.38 4.98 4.42
N ASN A 17 16.83 6.25 4.49
CA ASN A 17 16.80 7.17 3.36
C ASN A 17 17.95 6.95 2.36
N LYS A 18 18.28 5.69 2.12
CA LYS A 18 19.23 5.21 1.12
C LYS A 18 18.71 3.93 0.51
N PRO A 19 18.95 3.68 -0.78
CA PRO A 19 18.47 2.48 -1.45
C PRO A 19 18.98 1.20 -0.79
N GLU A 20 18.12 0.20 -0.69
CA GLU A 20 18.46 -1.16 -0.27
C GLU A 20 17.66 -2.19 -1.06
N ILE A 21 18.31 -3.32 -1.36
CA ILE A 21 17.65 -4.46 -2.01
C ILE A 21 17.06 -5.36 -0.94
N ILE A 22 15.83 -5.82 -1.16
CA ILE A 22 15.07 -6.62 -0.22
C ILE A 22 14.23 -7.68 -0.96
N THR A 23 13.96 -8.80 -0.29
CA THR A 23 12.95 -9.76 -0.76
C THR A 23 11.72 -9.62 0.10
N VAL A 24 10.61 -9.23 -0.52
CA VAL A 24 9.33 -9.01 0.15
C VAL A 24 8.48 -10.28 0.02
N PRO A 25 8.11 -10.90 1.15
CA PRO A 25 7.32 -12.10 1.13
C PRO A 25 5.88 -11.81 0.73
N LYS A 26 5.23 -12.84 0.22
CA LYS A 26 3.80 -12.86 -0.07
C LYS A 26 2.96 -12.45 1.14
N ALA A 27 2.00 -11.56 0.93
CA ALA A 27 1.10 -11.09 1.98
C ALA A 27 -0.32 -10.86 1.45
N ASN A 28 -1.29 -10.86 2.38
CA ASN A 28 -2.70 -10.60 2.09
C ASN A 28 -3.07 -9.17 2.38
N TYR A 29 -3.94 -8.60 1.55
CA TYR A 29 -4.39 -7.22 1.63
C TYR A 29 -5.90 -7.11 1.41
N ILE A 30 -6.51 -6.08 2.00
CA ILE A 30 -7.74 -5.49 1.44
C ILE A 30 -7.29 -4.60 0.31
N ALA A 31 -7.91 -4.68 -0.85
CA ALA A 31 -7.59 -3.85 -2.01
C ALA A 31 -8.86 -3.18 -2.57
N VAL A 32 -8.68 -2.00 -3.12
CA VAL A 32 -9.66 -1.30 -3.97
C VAL A 32 -8.93 -0.73 -5.16
N ARG A 33 -9.45 -0.99 -6.36
CA ARG A 33 -8.87 -0.52 -7.63
C ARG A 33 -9.60 0.71 -8.12
N GLY A 34 -8.87 1.58 -8.78
CA GLY A 34 -9.48 2.74 -9.42
C GLY A 34 -8.55 3.47 -10.38
N LYS A 35 -9.06 4.58 -10.89
CA LYS A 35 -8.38 5.47 -11.84
C LYS A 35 -8.73 6.92 -11.52
N GLY A 36 -7.82 7.85 -11.82
CA GLY A 36 -8.02 9.28 -11.68
C GLY A 36 -7.09 9.95 -10.68
N ASP A 37 -7.23 11.26 -10.56
CA ASP A 37 -6.40 12.10 -9.69
C ASP A 37 -6.68 11.79 -8.21
N PRO A 38 -5.68 11.34 -7.43
CA PRO A 38 -5.86 11.07 -6.00
C PRO A 38 -6.16 12.33 -5.17
N ASN A 39 -5.92 13.53 -5.72
CA ASN A 39 -6.19 14.80 -5.04
C ASN A 39 -7.62 15.32 -5.28
N GLU A 40 -8.41 14.67 -6.15
CA GLU A 40 -9.78 15.08 -6.40
C GLU A 40 -10.64 14.97 -5.14
N VAL A 41 -11.21 16.10 -4.72
CA VAL A 41 -12.04 16.16 -3.51
C VAL A 41 -13.32 15.36 -3.70
N GLY A 42 -13.54 14.36 -2.84
CA GLY A 42 -14.68 13.43 -2.97
C GLY A 42 -14.54 12.44 -4.13
N GLY A 43 -13.38 12.42 -4.80
CA GLY A 43 -13.10 11.56 -5.94
C GLY A 43 -12.96 10.07 -5.57
N ALA A 44 -12.76 9.26 -6.60
CA ALA A 44 -12.70 7.79 -6.48
C ALA A 44 -11.63 7.30 -5.48
N TYR A 45 -10.48 7.97 -5.44
CA TYR A 45 -9.39 7.61 -4.52
C TYR A 45 -9.78 7.82 -3.05
N GLN A 46 -10.41 8.95 -2.70
CA GLN A 46 -10.87 9.21 -1.33
C GLN A 46 -11.99 8.26 -0.91
N GLN A 47 -12.87 7.90 -1.84
CA GLN A 47 -13.91 6.89 -1.60
C GLN A 47 -13.29 5.51 -1.34
N ALA A 48 -12.30 5.09 -2.14
CA ALA A 48 -11.57 3.84 -1.95
C ALA A 48 -10.90 3.77 -0.56
N ILE A 49 -10.23 4.83 -0.12
CA ILE A 49 -9.64 4.91 1.22
C ILE A 49 -10.72 4.73 2.31
N SER A 50 -11.89 5.32 2.12
CA SER A 50 -13.01 5.19 3.07
C SER A 50 -13.49 3.73 3.16
N VAL A 51 -13.60 3.03 2.03
CA VAL A 51 -13.95 1.61 1.96
C VAL A 51 -12.89 0.75 2.65
N LEU A 52 -11.61 0.95 2.32
CA LEU A 52 -10.49 0.20 2.92
C LEU A 52 -10.51 0.28 4.45
N TYR A 53 -10.60 1.48 5.00
CA TYR A 53 -10.63 1.65 6.45
C TYR A 53 -11.92 1.12 7.09
N ALA A 54 -13.07 1.22 6.43
CA ALA A 54 -14.31 0.65 6.94
C ALA A 54 -14.20 -0.87 7.12
N VAL A 55 -13.66 -1.57 6.13
CA VAL A 55 -13.46 -3.03 6.18
C VAL A 55 -12.34 -3.40 7.17
N ALA A 56 -11.19 -2.71 7.11
CA ALA A 56 -10.04 -2.98 7.99
C ALA A 56 -10.42 -2.85 9.48
N TYR A 57 -11.12 -1.80 9.85
CA TYR A 57 -11.57 -1.63 11.23
C TYR A 57 -12.68 -2.60 11.63
N THR A 58 -13.51 -3.05 10.70
CA THR A 58 -14.51 -4.09 10.98
C THR A 58 -13.83 -5.40 11.31
N LEU A 59 -12.83 -5.84 10.54
CA LEU A 59 -12.00 -7.00 10.83
C LEU A 59 -11.27 -6.86 12.17
N LYS A 60 -10.58 -5.74 12.37
CA LYS A 60 -9.85 -5.47 13.63
C LYS A 60 -10.75 -5.56 14.86
N MET A 61 -12.00 -5.10 14.76
CA MET A 61 -12.92 -5.04 15.88
C MET A 61 -13.84 -6.26 15.98
N SER A 62 -13.63 -7.29 15.19
CA SER A 62 -14.44 -8.53 15.18
C SER A 62 -14.53 -9.17 16.56
N TYR A 63 -13.47 -9.13 17.37
CA TYR A 63 -13.43 -9.68 18.71
C TYR A 63 -14.49 -9.09 19.67
N LYS A 64 -15.03 -7.92 19.34
CA LYS A 64 -16.13 -7.26 20.08
C LYS A 64 -17.52 -7.65 19.58
N THR A 65 -17.62 -8.52 18.59
CA THR A 65 -18.86 -8.99 17.96
C THR A 65 -19.06 -10.48 18.20
N ASP A 66 -20.15 -11.04 17.71
CA ASP A 66 -20.39 -12.48 17.73
C ASP A 66 -19.56 -13.23 16.68
N HIS A 67 -19.03 -12.54 15.66
CA HIS A 67 -18.11 -13.11 14.68
C HIS A 67 -16.70 -13.21 15.26
N LYS A 68 -16.31 -14.43 15.63
CA LYS A 68 -14.98 -14.72 16.17
C LYS A 68 -14.10 -15.27 15.06
N ILE A 69 -12.98 -14.59 14.80
CA ILE A 69 -11.99 -15.01 13.82
C ILE A 69 -10.99 -15.96 14.51
N GLU A 70 -10.80 -17.14 13.94
CA GLU A 70 -9.85 -18.13 14.46
C GLU A 70 -8.40 -17.58 14.38
N GLY A 71 -7.61 -17.80 15.41
CA GLY A 71 -6.23 -17.30 15.48
C GLY A 71 -6.09 -15.81 15.70
N PHE A 72 -7.19 -15.10 15.97
CA PHE A 72 -7.18 -13.65 16.16
C PHE A 72 -6.24 -13.22 17.29
N PHE A 73 -5.42 -12.23 16.98
CA PHE A 73 -4.69 -11.42 17.98
C PHE A 73 -4.93 -9.93 17.73
N GLU A 74 -4.84 -9.12 18.78
CA GLU A 74 -4.98 -7.68 18.65
C GLU A 74 -3.82 -7.07 17.84
N TYR A 75 -4.15 -6.27 16.83
CA TYR A 75 -3.17 -5.61 15.97
C TYR A 75 -3.52 -4.14 15.72
N VAL A 76 -2.52 -3.36 15.36
CA VAL A 76 -2.70 -2.00 14.82
C VAL A 76 -2.98 -2.14 13.31
N VAL A 77 -4.03 -1.46 12.81
CA VAL A 77 -4.28 -1.43 11.36
C VAL A 77 -3.02 -0.91 10.67
N PRO A 78 -2.46 -1.67 9.72
CA PRO A 78 -1.27 -1.27 8.99
C PRO A 78 -1.46 0.04 8.22
N PRO A 79 -0.38 0.66 7.74
CA PRO A 79 -0.46 1.84 6.89
C PRO A 79 -1.32 1.60 5.65
N LEU A 80 -1.84 2.68 5.08
CA LEU A 80 -2.32 2.68 3.71
C LEU A 80 -1.12 2.52 2.78
N GLU A 81 -1.27 1.71 1.74
CA GLU A 81 -0.28 1.48 0.70
C GLU A 81 -0.95 1.67 -0.67
N GLY A 82 -0.19 1.97 -1.70
CA GLY A 82 -0.71 2.16 -3.06
C GLY A 82 0.23 1.61 -4.11
N PHE A 83 -0.34 0.89 -5.07
CA PHE A 83 0.35 0.47 -6.30
C PHE A 83 -0.13 1.36 -7.43
N TRP A 84 0.82 1.94 -8.19
CA TRP A 84 0.55 2.98 -9.16
C TRP A 84 1.12 2.65 -10.54
N TRP A 85 0.39 3.06 -11.58
CA TRP A 85 0.86 3.01 -12.97
C TRP A 85 0.05 3.96 -13.86
N GLN A 86 0.56 4.21 -15.04
CA GLN A 86 -0.14 4.93 -16.10
C GLN A 86 -0.03 4.15 -17.40
N ASP A 87 -1.15 3.96 -18.09
CA ASP A 87 -1.18 3.15 -19.31
C ASP A 87 -0.30 3.80 -20.40
N GLY A 88 0.61 3.00 -20.98
CA GLY A 88 1.51 3.44 -22.05
C GLY A 88 2.65 4.36 -21.62
N LYS A 89 2.87 4.56 -20.32
CA LYS A 89 4.02 5.31 -19.78
C LYS A 89 5.00 4.35 -19.10
N ASP A 90 6.27 4.67 -19.23
CA ASP A 90 7.34 4.03 -18.48
C ASP A 90 7.62 4.88 -17.21
N GLY A 91 7.33 4.31 -16.04
CA GLY A 91 7.36 5.02 -14.78
C GLY A 91 6.10 5.85 -14.50
N ILE A 92 6.22 6.83 -13.59
CA ILE A 92 5.14 7.69 -13.11
C ILE A 92 5.35 9.14 -13.60
N ASP A 93 4.36 9.66 -14.31
CA ASP A 93 4.29 11.07 -14.72
C ASP A 93 3.41 11.86 -13.73
N TYR A 94 4.03 12.50 -12.78
CA TYR A 94 3.36 13.25 -11.72
C TYR A 94 2.65 14.51 -12.24
N THR A 95 2.85 14.90 -13.50
CA THR A 95 2.18 16.07 -14.10
C THR A 95 0.81 15.72 -14.68
N ASP A 96 0.53 14.43 -14.92
CA ASP A 96 -0.74 13.93 -15.48
C ASP A 96 -1.45 12.99 -14.48
N LYS A 97 -1.84 13.54 -13.33
CA LYS A 97 -2.47 12.75 -12.24
C LYS A 97 -3.84 12.17 -12.62
N ALA A 98 -4.53 12.77 -13.60
CA ALA A 98 -5.82 12.26 -14.07
C ALA A 98 -5.72 10.91 -14.77
N SER A 99 -4.55 10.56 -15.30
CA SER A 99 -4.31 9.27 -15.96
C SER A 99 -3.83 8.16 -15.03
N PHE A 100 -3.65 8.44 -13.74
CA PHE A 100 -3.22 7.43 -12.76
C PHE A 100 -4.22 6.29 -12.68
N ASN A 101 -3.72 5.07 -12.79
CA ASN A 101 -4.39 3.88 -12.31
C ASN A 101 -3.76 3.50 -10.97
N TRP A 102 -4.57 2.97 -10.06
CA TRP A 102 -4.11 2.62 -8.73
C TRP A 102 -4.83 1.40 -8.14
N ILE A 103 -4.10 0.71 -7.27
CA ILE A 103 -4.65 -0.27 -6.34
C ILE A 103 -4.27 0.21 -4.95
N SER A 104 -5.22 0.75 -4.20
CA SER A 104 -4.99 1.12 -2.81
C SER A 104 -5.22 -0.08 -1.92
N VAL A 105 -4.33 -0.30 -0.96
CA VAL A 105 -4.38 -1.51 -0.13
C VAL A 105 -4.09 -1.22 1.35
N ILE A 106 -4.56 -2.12 2.21
CA ILE A 106 -4.15 -2.22 3.62
C ILE A 106 -3.81 -3.68 3.88
N ARG A 107 -2.60 -3.94 4.36
CA ARG A 107 -2.16 -5.30 4.72
C ARG A 107 -3.06 -5.91 5.78
N LEU A 108 -3.33 -7.21 5.65
CA LEU A 108 -4.08 -8.01 6.61
C LEU A 108 -3.18 -9.00 7.34
N PRO A 109 -3.52 -9.33 8.60
CA PRO A 109 -2.94 -10.50 9.25
C PRO A 109 -3.28 -11.79 8.49
N GLU A 110 -2.39 -12.78 8.57
CA GLU A 110 -2.52 -14.03 7.83
C GLU A 110 -3.71 -14.90 8.26
N PHE A 111 -4.23 -14.68 9.47
CA PHE A 111 -5.39 -15.41 9.97
C PHE A 111 -6.73 -14.99 9.32
N ILE A 112 -6.77 -13.91 8.55
CA ILE A 112 -7.99 -13.45 7.88
C ILE A 112 -8.29 -14.36 6.69
N THR A 113 -9.41 -15.06 6.77
CA THR A 113 -9.91 -15.92 5.70
C THR A 113 -10.82 -15.15 4.73
N GLN A 114 -11.08 -15.73 3.56
CA GLN A 114 -12.08 -15.20 2.62
C GLN A 114 -13.45 -15.00 3.27
N LYS A 115 -13.89 -15.94 4.11
CA LYS A 115 -15.15 -15.85 4.84
C LYS A 115 -15.20 -14.68 5.81
N ASP A 116 -14.10 -14.46 6.54
CA ASP A 116 -14.01 -13.32 7.48
C ASP A 116 -14.01 -11.98 6.72
N PHE A 117 -13.35 -11.94 5.58
CA PHE A 117 -13.35 -10.77 4.71
C PHE A 117 -14.75 -10.45 4.18
N GLU A 118 -15.47 -11.42 3.63
CA GLU A 118 -16.85 -11.25 3.14
C GLU A 118 -17.80 -10.77 4.25
N TRP A 119 -17.71 -11.39 5.45
CA TRP A 119 -18.44 -10.92 6.61
C TRP A 119 -18.13 -9.46 6.94
N ALA A 120 -16.85 -9.05 6.87
CA ALA A 120 -16.46 -7.69 7.18
C ALA A 120 -16.98 -6.69 6.16
N VAL A 121 -16.97 -7.01 4.86
CA VAL A 121 -17.54 -6.19 3.79
C VAL A 121 -19.04 -5.96 4.02
N GLU A 122 -19.81 -7.02 4.24
CA GLU A 122 -21.25 -6.90 4.52
C GLU A 122 -21.54 -6.10 5.80
N THR A 123 -20.77 -6.35 6.86
CA THR A 123 -20.93 -5.67 8.15
C THR A 123 -20.57 -4.20 8.04
N ALA A 124 -19.46 -3.85 7.36
CA ALA A 124 -19.05 -2.48 7.13
C ALA A 124 -20.08 -1.71 6.30
N THR A 125 -20.58 -2.31 5.21
CA THR A 125 -21.63 -1.73 4.36
C THR A 125 -22.88 -1.37 5.18
N LYS A 126 -23.37 -2.31 5.98
CA LYS A 126 -24.56 -2.11 6.82
C LYS A 126 -24.35 -1.02 7.89
N LYS A 127 -23.22 -1.08 8.61
CA LYS A 127 -22.95 -0.17 9.74
C LYS A 127 -22.57 1.25 9.31
N LYS A 128 -21.84 1.40 8.22
CA LYS A 128 -21.32 2.70 7.77
C LYS A 128 -22.21 3.37 6.73
N LYS A 129 -23.22 2.67 6.20
CA LYS A 129 -24.03 3.12 5.06
C LYS A 129 -23.14 3.51 3.86
N LEU A 130 -22.07 2.77 3.66
CA LEU A 130 -21.07 2.93 2.62
C LEU A 130 -21.01 1.64 1.82
N ASP A 131 -21.18 1.71 0.51
CA ASP A 131 -21.02 0.53 -0.35
C ASP A 131 -19.54 0.09 -0.33
N CYS A 132 -19.27 -1.06 0.28
CA CYS A 132 -17.94 -1.65 0.36
C CYS A 132 -17.74 -2.79 -0.66
N SER A 133 -18.63 -2.95 -1.64
CA SER A 133 -18.58 -4.04 -2.64
C SER A 133 -17.35 -3.97 -3.57
N SER A 134 -16.72 -2.80 -3.68
CA SER A 134 -15.48 -2.63 -4.43
C SER A 134 -14.22 -3.17 -3.72
N ALA A 135 -14.34 -3.56 -2.45
CA ALA A 135 -13.22 -4.16 -1.72
C ALA A 135 -13.01 -5.62 -2.16
N GLU A 136 -11.75 -5.99 -2.35
CA GLU A 136 -11.33 -7.36 -2.68
C GLU A 136 -10.26 -7.86 -1.70
N LEU A 137 -10.25 -9.16 -1.42
CA LEU A 137 -9.15 -9.82 -0.72
C LEU A 137 -8.09 -10.19 -1.76
N MET A 138 -6.93 -9.56 -1.67
CA MET A 138 -5.85 -9.72 -2.64
C MET A 138 -4.61 -10.28 -1.96
N THR A 139 -3.94 -11.22 -2.62
CA THR A 139 -2.61 -11.69 -2.24
C THR A 139 -1.58 -11.11 -3.20
N ILE A 140 -0.56 -10.44 -2.66
CA ILE A 140 0.51 -9.81 -3.43
C ILE A 140 1.83 -10.47 -3.05
N ASP A 141 2.62 -10.81 -4.06
CA ASP A 141 3.97 -11.35 -3.95
C ASP A 141 4.92 -10.43 -4.70
N GLU A 142 5.61 -9.55 -3.98
CA GLU A 142 6.50 -8.55 -4.59
C GLU A 142 7.89 -9.12 -4.90
N GLU A 143 8.30 -10.20 -4.22
CA GLU A 143 9.59 -10.88 -4.41
C GLU A 143 10.79 -9.92 -4.24
N LEU A 144 11.70 -9.91 -5.21
CA LEU A 144 12.91 -9.10 -5.18
C LEU A 144 12.59 -7.65 -5.56
N CYS A 145 12.90 -6.73 -4.63
CA CYS A 145 12.64 -5.30 -4.78
C CYS A 145 13.83 -4.46 -4.37
N ILE A 146 13.86 -3.22 -4.81
CA ILE A 146 14.62 -2.13 -4.21
C ILE A 146 13.65 -1.22 -3.46
N GLN A 147 14.07 -0.68 -2.32
CA GLN A 147 13.27 0.28 -1.56
C GLN A 147 14.11 1.40 -0.95
N ILE A 148 13.44 2.49 -0.61
CA ILE A 148 14.02 3.67 0.05
C ILE A 148 12.96 4.41 0.84
N MET A 149 13.34 5.09 1.93
CA MET A 149 12.48 6.07 2.60
C MET A 149 12.58 7.41 1.86
N HIS A 150 11.47 7.86 1.29
CA HIS A 150 11.28 9.21 0.80
C HIS A 150 10.83 10.13 1.93
N LEU A 151 11.43 11.34 1.99
CA LEU A 151 11.08 12.39 2.95
C LEU A 151 10.68 13.65 2.18
N GLY A 152 9.42 14.05 2.27
CA GLY A 152 8.91 15.22 1.57
C GLY A 152 7.58 14.98 0.85
N PRO A 153 7.13 15.97 0.05
CA PRO A 153 5.94 15.86 -0.79
C PRO A 153 6.08 14.77 -1.86
N PHE A 154 4.98 14.14 -2.25
CA PHE A 154 4.97 13.12 -3.30
C PHE A 154 5.52 13.64 -4.64
N ASP A 155 5.31 14.92 -4.96
CA ASP A 155 5.82 15.53 -6.20
C ASP A 155 7.37 15.60 -6.26
N ASP A 156 8.06 15.40 -5.12
CA ASP A 156 9.53 15.34 -5.02
C ASP A 156 10.09 13.90 -5.12
N GLU A 157 9.24 12.88 -5.22
CA GLU A 157 9.64 11.47 -5.34
C GLU A 157 10.55 11.16 -6.54
N PRO A 158 10.45 11.84 -7.70
CA PRO A 158 11.37 11.61 -8.83
C PRO A 158 12.84 11.70 -8.45
N ALA A 159 13.21 12.62 -7.57
CA ALA A 159 14.60 12.74 -7.09
C ALA A 159 15.04 11.54 -6.24
N THR A 160 14.11 10.97 -5.47
CA THR A 160 14.36 9.78 -4.65
C THR A 160 14.43 8.51 -5.52
N ILE A 161 13.57 8.41 -6.54
CA ILE A 161 13.59 7.30 -7.52
C ILE A 161 14.91 7.29 -8.29
N ALA A 162 15.42 8.46 -8.69
CA ALA A 162 16.72 8.56 -9.36
C ALA A 162 17.88 7.99 -8.51
N LEU A 163 17.83 8.10 -7.19
CA LEU A 163 18.81 7.45 -6.31
C LEU A 163 18.69 5.92 -6.34
N MET A 164 17.48 5.38 -6.48
CA MET A 164 17.25 3.95 -6.62
C MET A 164 17.83 3.45 -7.95
N ASP A 165 17.57 4.16 -9.04
CA ASP A 165 18.09 3.81 -10.38
C ASP A 165 19.62 3.83 -10.43
N GLU A 166 20.24 4.88 -9.88
CA GLU A 166 21.71 4.96 -9.78
C GLU A 166 22.31 3.80 -8.95
N TYR A 167 21.60 3.39 -7.90
CA TYR A 167 22.01 2.25 -7.08
C TYR A 167 21.89 0.92 -7.86
N LEU A 168 20.83 0.73 -8.62
CA LEU A 168 20.62 -0.47 -9.45
C LEU A 168 21.71 -0.61 -10.50
N ASP A 169 22.01 0.46 -11.24
CA ASP A 169 23.05 0.48 -12.27
C ASP A 169 24.43 0.07 -11.72
N LYS A 170 24.78 0.57 -10.53
CA LYS A 170 26.06 0.25 -9.85
C LYS A 170 26.15 -1.19 -9.34
N ASN A 171 25.00 -1.84 -9.13
CA ASN A 171 24.95 -3.17 -8.49
C ASN A 171 24.52 -4.29 -9.47
N GLY A 172 24.34 -3.99 -10.76
CA GLY A 172 23.99 -4.99 -11.78
C GLY A 172 22.53 -5.46 -11.71
N TYR A 173 21.63 -4.54 -11.39
CA TYR A 173 20.19 -4.76 -11.41
C TYR A 173 19.49 -3.75 -12.32
N VAL A 174 18.26 -4.07 -12.71
CA VAL A 174 17.36 -3.16 -13.43
C VAL A 174 15.97 -3.21 -12.82
N ASN A 175 15.22 -2.15 -13.00
CA ASN A 175 13.79 -2.14 -12.70
C ASN A 175 13.08 -3.26 -13.48
N ASP A 176 12.12 -3.92 -12.84
CA ASP A 176 11.28 -4.96 -13.42
C ASP A 176 9.79 -4.61 -13.25
N ILE A 177 9.48 -3.33 -13.41
CA ILE A 177 8.10 -2.85 -13.39
C ILE A 177 7.38 -3.40 -14.62
N THR A 178 6.24 -4.04 -14.38
CA THR A 178 5.40 -4.67 -15.41
C THR A 178 3.92 -4.37 -15.09
N ASN A 179 3.00 -4.95 -15.85
CA ASN A 179 1.56 -4.86 -15.56
C ASN A 179 1.11 -5.65 -14.31
N THR A 180 2.00 -6.45 -13.71
CA THR A 180 1.73 -7.24 -12.49
C THR A 180 2.68 -6.91 -11.34
N ARG A 181 3.78 -6.23 -11.61
CA ARG A 181 4.77 -5.77 -10.63
C ARG A 181 4.91 -4.26 -10.77
N LEU A 182 4.29 -3.53 -9.86
CA LEU A 182 4.04 -2.09 -10.02
C LEU A 182 4.94 -1.24 -9.12
N HIS A 183 4.98 0.04 -9.38
CA HIS A 183 5.48 1.04 -8.44
C HIS A 183 4.62 1.01 -7.17
N HIS A 184 5.25 0.87 -6.00
CA HIS A 184 4.58 0.70 -4.71
C HIS A 184 5.00 1.79 -3.72
N GLU A 185 4.02 2.41 -3.09
CA GLU A 185 4.19 3.42 -2.06
C GLU A 185 3.53 2.98 -0.75
N ILE A 186 4.21 3.18 0.39
CA ILE A 186 3.68 2.89 1.72
C ILE A 186 3.65 4.19 2.53
N TYR A 187 2.46 4.66 2.90
CA TYR A 187 2.27 5.97 3.52
C TYR A 187 2.38 5.90 5.05
N LEU A 188 3.52 6.33 5.60
CA LEU A 188 3.78 6.28 7.04
C LEU A 188 3.30 7.52 7.79
N SER A 189 3.09 8.61 7.08
CA SER A 189 2.57 9.87 7.60
C SER A 189 1.12 10.08 7.26
N ASP A 190 0.32 10.59 8.20
CA ASP A 190 -1.04 11.07 7.90
C ASP A 190 -0.92 12.48 7.30
N ALA A 191 -1.11 12.58 5.98
CA ALA A 191 -1.03 13.83 5.23
C ALA A 191 -1.99 14.93 5.72
N ARG A 192 -3.03 14.56 6.47
CA ARG A 192 -3.98 15.52 7.08
C ARG A 192 -3.45 16.17 8.35
N ARG A 193 -2.39 15.61 8.97
CA ARG A 193 -1.86 16.00 10.29
C ARG A 193 -0.42 16.45 10.26
N VAL A 194 0.32 16.06 9.25
CA VAL A 194 1.76 16.31 9.10
C VAL A 194 1.95 17.23 7.92
N VAL A 195 2.80 18.24 8.06
CA VAL A 195 3.18 19.14 6.96
C VAL A 195 3.94 18.38 5.88
N PRO A 196 3.77 18.74 4.59
CA PRO A 196 4.31 17.96 3.46
C PRO A 196 5.81 17.67 3.55
N GLU A 197 6.61 18.61 4.03
CA GLU A 197 8.07 18.50 4.14
C GLU A 197 8.52 17.41 5.14
N LYS A 198 7.60 16.91 5.95
CA LYS A 198 7.85 15.86 6.95
C LYS A 198 7.14 14.54 6.63
N TRP A 199 6.51 14.43 5.46
CA TRP A 199 5.91 13.17 5.06
C TRP A 199 6.98 12.09 4.88
N LYS A 200 6.59 10.87 5.21
CA LYS A 200 7.42 9.67 5.08
C LYS A 200 6.67 8.66 4.24
N THR A 201 7.27 8.33 3.12
CA THR A 201 6.75 7.30 2.20
C THR A 201 7.85 6.30 1.92
N VAL A 202 7.56 5.01 2.03
CA VAL A 202 8.46 4.00 1.48
C VAL A 202 8.13 3.87 0.00
N ILE A 203 9.12 4.12 -0.85
CA ILE A 203 9.03 3.84 -2.29
C ILE A 203 9.68 2.48 -2.53
N ARG A 204 8.99 1.60 -3.26
CA ARG A 204 9.47 0.25 -3.57
C ARG A 204 9.22 -0.08 -5.03
N HIS A 205 10.25 -0.59 -5.71
CA HIS A 205 10.18 -1.04 -7.08
C HIS A 205 10.61 -2.51 -7.18
N PRO A 206 9.90 -3.32 -7.98
CA PRO A 206 10.36 -4.65 -8.34
C PRO A 206 11.60 -4.55 -9.22
N ILE A 207 12.54 -5.45 -9.00
CA ILE A 207 13.81 -5.47 -9.73
C ILE A 207 14.17 -6.88 -10.20
N LYS A 208 15.09 -6.94 -11.16
CA LYS A 208 15.75 -8.19 -11.56
C LYS A 208 17.24 -7.97 -11.80
N LYS A 209 18.01 -9.04 -11.65
CA LYS A 209 19.44 -9.01 -11.92
C LYS A 209 19.69 -8.97 -13.44
N ILE A 210 20.68 -8.19 -13.85
CA ILE A 210 21.17 -8.21 -15.22
C ILE A 210 21.92 -9.54 -15.41
N ILE A 211 21.54 -10.30 -16.44
CA ILE A 211 22.15 -11.59 -16.80
C ILE A 211 23.35 -11.33 -17.71
#